data_90329bd983d1ba387a939babd2a2dd80
#
_entry.id   90329bd983d1ba387a939babd2a2dd80
#
_cell.length_a   1.000
_cell.length_b   1.000
_cell.length_c   1.000
_cell.angle_alpha   90.00
_cell.angle_beta   90.00
_cell.angle_gamma   90.00
#
_symmetry.space_group_name_H-M   'P 1'
#
loop_
_entity.id
_entity.type
_entity.pdbx_description
1 polymer ?
#
loop_
_entity_poly.entity_id
_entity_poly.type
_entity_poly.pdbx_seq_one_letter_code
_entity_poly.pdbx_strand_id
1 'polypeptide(L)'
;MPHDVIPTTEPENLLAGDSWQWDKYLSDHRPDDGWVLTYYLRRGEDAAIEIETADATDHHEVRELGSTTSAYPPGLYRLIGRVELVSGDIFTVYDRFVVVEPDPVVATGSFAEQMVTALKAELLALTTAGGASAGTVRRWRQGDREEERVASQDRDSILRHLGYWMEHVRQERGQSAVVSVKATFGRVS
;
A
#
# COMPACT_ATOMS: atom_id res chain seq x y z
N MET A 1 -28.19 7.22 -15.53
CA MET A 1 -27.12 7.16 -14.53
C MET A 1 -25.90 6.63 -15.29
N PRO A 2 -24.74 7.27 -15.29
CA PRO A 2 -23.55 6.65 -15.82
C PRO A 2 -23.34 5.35 -15.05
N HIS A 3 -23.24 4.23 -15.74
CA HIS A 3 -22.78 2.99 -15.15
C HIS A 3 -21.31 3.23 -14.77
N ASP A 4 -21.02 3.23 -13.48
CA ASP A 4 -19.64 3.25 -13.02
C ASP A 4 -18.97 2.02 -13.61
N VAL A 5 -17.99 2.27 -14.48
CA VAL A 5 -17.19 1.19 -15.06
C VAL A 5 -16.32 0.64 -13.94
N ILE A 6 -16.56 -0.60 -13.55
CA ILE A 6 -15.76 -1.28 -12.54
C ILE A 6 -14.35 -1.46 -13.10
N PRO A 7 -13.31 -1.00 -12.38
CA PRO A 7 -11.92 -1.18 -12.81
C PRO A 7 -11.57 -2.67 -12.93
N THR A 8 -10.73 -3.00 -13.90
CA THR A 8 -10.21 -4.38 -14.11
C THR A 8 -8.77 -4.55 -13.62
N THR A 9 -8.25 -3.51 -12.98
CA THR A 9 -6.91 -3.49 -12.39
C THR A 9 -7.00 -3.01 -10.96
N GLU A 10 -6.09 -3.49 -10.14
CA GLU A 10 -5.96 -3.05 -8.74
C GLU A 10 -5.68 -1.54 -8.68
N PRO A 11 -6.37 -0.82 -7.79
CA PRO A 11 -6.16 0.62 -7.63
C PRO A 11 -4.80 0.90 -6.97
N GLU A 12 -4.18 2.03 -7.34
CA GLU A 12 -2.97 2.53 -6.67
C GLU A 12 -3.30 3.25 -5.35
N ASN A 13 -4.50 3.83 -5.26
CA ASN A 13 -5.00 4.52 -4.09
C ASN A 13 -6.37 3.97 -3.72
N LEU A 14 -6.60 3.81 -2.43
CA LEU A 14 -7.83 3.36 -1.81
C LEU A 14 -8.29 4.43 -0.82
N LEU A 15 -9.56 4.77 -0.81
CA LEU A 15 -10.12 5.76 0.11
C LEU A 15 -10.86 5.05 1.25
N ALA A 16 -10.45 5.29 2.49
CA ALA A 16 -11.16 4.77 3.65
C ALA A 16 -12.58 5.38 3.71
N GLY A 17 -13.58 4.59 4.07
CA GLY A 17 -14.97 5.02 4.07
C GLY A 17 -15.70 4.86 2.74
N ASP A 18 -14.99 4.73 1.62
CA ASP A 18 -15.58 4.39 0.32
C ASP A 18 -15.67 2.87 0.12
N SER A 19 -16.64 2.43 -0.68
CA SER A 19 -16.67 1.04 -1.11
C SER A 19 -15.59 0.78 -2.14
N TRP A 20 -14.78 -0.25 -1.91
CA TRP A 20 -13.74 -0.64 -2.83
C TRP A 20 -14.25 -1.74 -3.74
N GLN A 21 -14.06 -1.58 -5.05
CA GLN A 21 -14.46 -2.59 -6.00
C GLN A 21 -13.57 -2.60 -7.25
N TRP A 22 -13.17 -3.79 -7.65
CA TRP A 22 -12.51 -4.06 -8.93
C TRP A 22 -12.68 -5.53 -9.32
N ASP A 23 -12.54 -5.82 -10.62
CA ASP A 23 -12.58 -7.15 -11.15
C ASP A 23 -11.18 -7.60 -11.57
N LYS A 24 -10.77 -8.80 -11.16
CA LYS A 24 -9.47 -9.35 -11.51
C LYS A 24 -9.61 -10.54 -12.45
N TYR A 25 -9.09 -10.36 -13.65
CA TYR A 25 -9.02 -11.42 -14.67
C TYR A 25 -7.66 -12.09 -14.62
N LEU A 26 -7.63 -13.41 -14.41
CA LEU A 26 -6.43 -14.24 -14.37
C LEU A 26 -6.64 -15.43 -15.31
N SER A 27 -5.95 -15.44 -16.47
CA SER A 27 -6.13 -16.49 -17.48
C SER A 27 -5.82 -17.89 -16.97
N ASP A 28 -4.82 -18.00 -16.09
CA ASP A 28 -4.28 -19.28 -15.62
C ASP A 28 -4.81 -19.67 -14.22
N HIS A 29 -5.58 -18.79 -13.56
CA HIS A 29 -6.08 -18.98 -12.19
C HIS A 29 -7.53 -18.50 -12.12
N ARG A 30 -8.40 -19.11 -12.90
CA ARG A 30 -9.82 -18.73 -13.00
C ARG A 30 -10.64 -19.34 -11.87
N PRO A 31 -11.71 -18.66 -11.42
CA PRO A 31 -12.60 -19.22 -10.40
C PRO A 31 -13.26 -20.54 -10.84
N ASP A 32 -13.65 -20.65 -12.12
CA ASP A 32 -14.26 -21.87 -12.67
C ASP A 32 -13.31 -23.08 -12.71
N ASP A 33 -11.99 -22.86 -12.61
CA ASP A 33 -10.99 -23.91 -12.44
C ASP A 33 -10.72 -24.23 -10.93
N GLY A 34 -11.48 -23.61 -10.02
CA GLY A 34 -11.40 -23.83 -8.58
C GLY A 34 -10.33 -23.00 -7.85
N TRP A 35 -9.84 -21.93 -8.48
CA TRP A 35 -8.94 -20.98 -7.84
C TRP A 35 -9.70 -19.94 -7.04
N VAL A 36 -9.26 -19.67 -5.82
CA VAL A 36 -9.76 -18.61 -4.95
C VAL A 36 -8.70 -17.54 -4.82
N LEU A 37 -9.05 -16.29 -5.14
CA LEU A 37 -8.17 -15.14 -4.96
C LEU A 37 -8.48 -14.45 -3.63
N THR A 38 -7.44 -14.14 -2.87
CA THR A 38 -7.55 -13.35 -1.64
C THR A 38 -6.49 -12.24 -1.68
N TYR A 39 -6.89 -11.03 -1.32
CA TYR A 39 -5.95 -9.94 -1.13
C TYR A 39 -5.63 -9.73 0.34
N TYR A 40 -4.39 -9.36 0.60
CA TYR A 40 -3.87 -9.03 1.93
C TYR A 40 -3.32 -7.63 1.91
N LEU A 41 -3.90 -6.72 2.70
CA LEU A 41 -3.33 -5.41 2.98
C LEU A 41 -2.43 -5.52 4.20
N ARG A 42 -1.14 -5.29 4.03
CA ARG A 42 -0.16 -5.36 5.10
C ARG A 42 0.54 -4.03 5.31
N ARG A 43 0.58 -3.56 6.55
CA ARG A 43 1.30 -2.35 6.95
C ARG A 43 2.34 -2.73 8.00
N GLY A 44 3.62 -2.60 7.63
CA GLY A 44 4.72 -2.95 8.52
C GLY A 44 4.60 -4.37 9.09
N GLU A 45 4.64 -4.47 10.42
CA GLU A 45 4.49 -5.74 11.16
C GLU A 45 3.05 -6.00 11.65
N ASP A 46 2.10 -5.11 11.33
CA ASP A 46 0.70 -5.31 11.71
C ASP A 46 0.15 -6.59 11.08
N ALA A 47 -0.90 -7.14 11.72
CA ALA A 47 -1.64 -8.25 11.13
C ALA A 47 -2.19 -7.83 9.77
N ALA A 48 -2.09 -8.71 8.79
CA ALA A 48 -2.64 -8.44 7.47
C ALA A 48 -4.17 -8.31 7.55
N ILE A 49 -4.71 -7.31 6.88
CA ILE A 49 -6.14 -7.19 6.63
C ILE A 49 -6.44 -8.07 5.42
N GLU A 50 -7.33 -9.02 5.59
CA GLU A 50 -7.75 -9.92 4.54
C GLU A 50 -8.96 -9.34 3.80
N ILE A 51 -8.89 -9.33 2.47
CA ILE A 51 -9.96 -8.92 1.57
C ILE A 51 -10.33 -10.14 0.73
N GLU A 52 -11.45 -10.74 1.06
CA GLU A 52 -11.98 -11.88 0.30
C GLU A 52 -12.52 -11.42 -1.04
N THR A 53 -12.40 -12.25 -2.06
CA THR A 53 -13.04 -12.02 -3.35
C THR A 53 -14.25 -12.91 -3.50
N ALA A 54 -15.24 -12.43 -4.26
CA ALA A 54 -16.33 -13.27 -4.76
C ALA A 54 -15.92 -13.86 -6.13
N ASP A 55 -16.33 -15.08 -6.36
CA ASP A 55 -16.05 -15.76 -7.61
C ASP A 55 -17.15 -15.48 -8.64
N ALA A 56 -16.78 -14.86 -9.76
CA ALA A 56 -17.58 -14.84 -10.97
C ALA A 56 -17.11 -15.98 -11.92
N THR A 57 -17.80 -16.18 -13.05
CA THR A 57 -17.47 -17.32 -13.91
C THR A 57 -16.05 -17.25 -14.48
N ASP A 58 -15.58 -16.06 -14.86
CA ASP A 58 -14.31 -15.86 -15.56
C ASP A 58 -13.35 -14.88 -14.87
N HIS A 59 -13.75 -14.32 -13.73
CA HIS A 59 -12.95 -13.37 -12.97
C HIS A 59 -13.27 -13.42 -11.47
N HIS A 60 -12.38 -12.83 -10.67
CA HIS A 60 -12.56 -12.63 -9.24
C HIS A 60 -13.06 -11.21 -8.99
N GLU A 61 -14.10 -11.07 -8.19
CA GLU A 61 -14.69 -9.78 -7.84
C GLU A 61 -14.26 -9.33 -6.46
N VAL A 62 -13.69 -8.15 -6.33
CA VAL A 62 -13.48 -7.48 -5.04
C VAL A 62 -14.63 -6.53 -4.76
N ARG A 63 -15.22 -6.68 -3.59
CA ARG A 63 -16.37 -5.87 -3.14
C ARG A 63 -16.27 -5.63 -1.63
N GLU A 64 -15.55 -4.59 -1.22
CA GLU A 64 -15.50 -4.15 0.17
C GLU A 64 -16.45 -3.00 0.43
N LEU A 65 -17.22 -3.08 1.49
CA LEU A 65 -18.17 -2.02 1.85
C LEU A 65 -17.46 -0.83 2.51
N GLY A 66 -17.97 0.39 2.27
CA GLY A 66 -17.45 1.59 2.92
C GLY A 66 -17.49 1.54 4.45
N SER A 67 -18.46 0.83 5.03
CA SER A 67 -18.51 0.61 6.49
C SER A 67 -17.34 -0.23 7.01
N THR A 68 -16.82 -1.14 6.20
CA THR A 68 -15.64 -1.96 6.52
C THR A 68 -14.37 -1.15 6.33
N THR A 69 -14.24 -0.50 5.18
CA THR A 69 -13.04 0.27 4.81
C THR A 69 -12.81 1.48 5.71
N SER A 70 -13.86 2.05 6.30
CA SER A 70 -13.74 3.17 7.26
C SER A 70 -12.95 2.81 8.52
N ALA A 71 -12.82 1.51 8.84
CA ALA A 71 -12.02 1.03 9.96
C ALA A 71 -10.53 0.90 9.60
N TYR A 72 -10.16 1.02 8.34
CA TYR A 72 -8.77 0.85 7.92
C TYR A 72 -7.98 2.15 8.10
N PRO A 73 -6.93 2.12 8.92
CA PRO A 73 -6.14 3.33 9.17
C PRO A 73 -5.47 3.83 7.88
N PRO A 74 -5.42 5.14 7.65
CA PRO A 74 -4.70 5.68 6.50
C PRO A 74 -3.20 5.39 6.60
N GLY A 75 -2.56 5.18 5.44
CA GLY A 75 -1.13 4.88 5.39
C GLY A 75 -0.70 4.22 4.08
N LEU A 76 0.58 3.82 4.05
CA LEU A 76 1.13 3.03 2.96
C LEU A 76 1.01 1.55 3.31
N TYR A 77 0.37 0.80 2.45
CA TYR A 77 0.17 -0.64 2.58
C TYR A 77 0.82 -1.39 1.44
N ARG A 78 1.21 -2.62 1.70
CA ARG A 78 1.56 -3.58 0.66
C ARG A 78 0.31 -4.41 0.37
N LEU A 79 -0.21 -4.32 -0.84
CA LEU A 79 -1.34 -5.12 -1.32
C LEU A 79 -0.79 -6.35 -2.02
N ILE A 80 -1.09 -7.52 -1.46
CA ILE A 80 -0.62 -8.82 -1.95
C ILE A 80 -1.84 -9.63 -2.38
N GLY A 81 -1.94 -9.98 -3.65
CA GLY A 81 -2.96 -10.90 -4.16
C GLY A 81 -2.40 -12.32 -4.24
N ARG A 82 -3.07 -13.28 -3.61
CA ARG A 82 -2.72 -14.69 -3.63
C ARG A 82 -3.87 -15.51 -4.16
N VAL A 83 -3.57 -16.45 -5.04
CA VAL A 83 -4.51 -17.46 -5.49
C VAL A 83 -4.18 -18.79 -4.83
N GLU A 84 -5.21 -19.49 -4.40
CA GLU A 84 -5.11 -20.80 -3.78
C GLU A 84 -6.06 -21.77 -4.46
N LEU A 85 -5.55 -22.95 -4.78
CA LEU A 85 -6.36 -24.06 -5.28
C LEU A 85 -6.72 -24.98 -4.11
N VAL A 86 -7.87 -25.61 -4.16
CA VAL A 86 -8.32 -26.59 -3.14
C VAL A 86 -7.29 -27.72 -2.91
N SER A 87 -6.45 -28.04 -3.91
CA SER A 87 -5.32 -28.96 -3.75
C SER A 87 -4.20 -28.48 -2.84
N GLY A 88 -4.18 -27.19 -2.49
CA GLY A 88 -3.17 -26.57 -1.65
C GLY A 88 -2.06 -25.82 -2.43
N ASP A 89 -2.17 -25.73 -3.75
CA ASP A 89 -1.25 -24.91 -4.55
C ASP A 89 -1.54 -23.43 -4.31
N ILE A 90 -0.49 -22.63 -4.04
CA ILE A 90 -0.61 -21.22 -3.71
C ILE A 90 0.37 -20.40 -4.55
N PHE A 91 -0.13 -19.34 -5.20
CA PHE A 91 0.69 -18.43 -5.99
C PHE A 91 0.41 -16.97 -5.63
N THR A 92 1.44 -16.14 -5.63
CA THR A 92 1.30 -14.68 -5.53
C THR A 92 1.17 -14.10 -6.93
N VAL A 93 0.02 -13.51 -7.22
CA VAL A 93 -0.33 -12.94 -8.53
C VAL A 93 -0.26 -11.42 -8.57
N TYR A 94 -0.23 -10.79 -7.41
CA TYR A 94 -0.09 -9.34 -7.27
C TYR A 94 0.71 -8.99 -6.03
N ASP A 95 1.59 -7.99 -6.13
CA ASP A 95 2.40 -7.51 -5.00
C ASP A 95 2.87 -6.08 -5.29
N ARG A 96 2.19 -5.10 -4.73
CA ARG A 96 2.47 -3.66 -4.90
C ARG A 96 2.15 -2.87 -3.65
N PHE A 97 2.77 -1.69 -3.55
CA PHE A 97 2.37 -0.70 -2.57
C PHE A 97 1.14 0.05 -3.04
N VAL A 98 0.18 0.25 -2.14
CA VAL A 98 -1.02 1.07 -2.31
C VAL A 98 -1.13 2.05 -1.15
N VAL A 99 -1.73 3.20 -1.41
CA VAL A 99 -2.00 4.20 -0.37
C VAL A 99 -3.46 4.08 0.05
N VAL A 100 -3.69 3.86 1.34
CA VAL A 100 -5.04 4.02 1.93
C VAL A 100 -5.15 5.46 2.41
N GLU A 101 -6.00 6.20 1.74
CA GLU A 101 -6.28 7.60 2.04
C GLU A 101 -7.31 7.71 3.15
N PRO A 102 -7.26 8.73 4.04
CA PRO A 102 -8.26 8.91 5.08
C PRO A 102 -9.62 9.30 4.50
N ASP A 103 -10.69 8.92 5.20
CA ASP A 103 -12.05 9.33 4.88
C ASP A 103 -12.16 10.87 4.96
N PRO A 104 -12.43 11.57 3.85
CA PRO A 104 -12.49 13.03 3.83
C PRO A 104 -13.66 13.62 4.63
N VAL A 105 -14.67 12.80 4.97
CA VAL A 105 -15.84 13.23 5.74
C VAL A 105 -15.56 13.23 7.23
N VAL A 106 -14.74 12.28 7.71
CA VAL A 106 -14.44 12.09 9.14
C VAL A 106 -13.08 12.67 9.53
N ALA A 107 -12.22 12.86 8.55
CA ALA A 107 -10.86 13.28 8.75
C ALA A 107 -10.74 14.68 9.39
N THR A 108 -9.94 14.80 10.45
CA THR A 108 -9.60 16.09 11.08
C THR A 108 -8.23 16.55 10.57
N GLY A 109 -8.16 17.77 10.03
CA GLY A 109 -6.95 18.34 9.44
C GLY A 109 -6.86 18.11 7.92
N SER A 110 -5.79 18.62 7.29
CA SER A 110 -5.61 18.39 5.86
C SER A 110 -5.21 16.92 5.61
N PHE A 111 -5.65 16.43 4.46
CA PHE A 111 -5.30 15.09 3.98
C PHE A 111 -3.78 14.84 4.01
N ALA A 112 -3.00 15.81 3.52
CA ALA A 112 -1.55 15.71 3.49
C ALA A 112 -0.93 15.62 4.90
N GLU A 113 -1.47 16.36 5.88
CA GLU A 113 -1.02 16.28 7.28
C GLU A 113 -1.27 14.92 7.90
N GLN A 114 -2.41 14.31 7.60
CA GLN A 114 -2.75 12.97 8.08
C GLN A 114 -1.84 11.91 7.47
N MET A 115 -1.57 11.99 6.16
CA MET A 115 -0.64 11.09 5.49
C MET A 115 0.77 11.22 6.05
N VAL A 116 1.25 12.44 6.28
CA VAL A 116 2.56 12.67 6.93
C VAL A 116 2.61 12.05 8.32
N THR A 117 1.54 12.17 9.09
CA THR A 117 1.46 11.61 10.44
C THR A 117 1.48 10.07 10.40
N ALA A 118 0.68 9.47 9.52
CA ALA A 118 0.61 8.01 9.34
C ALA A 118 1.96 7.43 8.91
N LEU A 119 2.59 8.01 7.88
CA LEU A 119 3.88 7.55 7.36
C LEU A 119 5.02 7.72 8.36
N LYS A 120 5.00 8.78 9.18
CA LYS A 120 5.98 8.94 10.28
C LYS A 120 5.80 7.88 11.36
N ALA A 121 4.57 7.55 11.72
CA ALA A 121 4.29 6.50 12.70
C ALA A 121 4.78 5.14 12.19
N GLU A 122 4.54 4.84 10.91
CA GLU A 122 5.00 3.62 10.26
C GLU A 122 6.54 3.55 10.21
N LEU A 123 7.20 4.64 9.81
CA LEU A 123 8.67 4.70 9.80
C LEU A 123 9.25 4.50 11.20
N LEU A 124 8.60 5.06 12.23
CA LEU A 124 9.00 4.87 13.63
C LEU A 124 8.83 3.41 14.05
N ALA A 125 7.71 2.77 13.68
CA ALA A 125 7.46 1.36 13.97
C ALA A 125 8.55 0.46 13.35
N LEU A 126 8.90 0.68 12.08
CA LEU A 126 9.98 -0.06 11.41
C LEU A 126 11.35 0.15 12.08
N THR A 127 11.64 1.38 12.54
CA THR A 127 12.92 1.65 13.22
C THR A 127 12.97 1.04 14.62
N THR A 128 11.83 0.98 15.31
CA THR A 128 11.72 0.38 16.65
C THR A 128 11.72 -1.15 16.57
N ALA A 129 10.99 -1.72 15.64
CA ALA A 129 10.98 -3.16 15.37
C ALA A 129 12.35 -3.66 14.92
N GLY A 130 13.04 -2.92 14.05
CA GLY A 130 14.41 -3.23 13.62
C GLY A 130 15.42 -3.21 14.78
N GLY A 131 15.19 -2.40 15.82
CA GLY A 131 15.97 -2.42 17.05
C GLY A 131 15.72 -3.64 17.93
N ALA A 132 14.49 -4.18 17.91
CA ALA A 132 14.10 -5.38 18.67
C ALA A 132 14.22 -6.68 17.85
N SER A 133 14.04 -6.62 16.53
CA SER A 133 14.04 -7.74 15.59
C SER A 133 15.38 -8.04 14.94
N ALA A 134 16.43 -7.29 15.23
CA ALA A 134 17.79 -7.63 14.79
C ALA A 134 18.24 -9.03 15.27
N GLY A 135 17.41 -9.69 16.11
CA GLY A 135 17.62 -11.05 16.60
C GLY A 135 16.77 -12.14 15.92
N THR A 136 15.79 -11.82 15.12
CA THR A 136 14.93 -12.82 14.46
C THR A 136 15.16 -12.86 12.95
N VAL A 137 16.41 -12.89 12.53
CA VAL A 137 16.78 -13.39 11.21
C VAL A 137 16.44 -14.88 11.21
N ARG A 138 15.27 -15.25 10.68
CA ARG A 138 15.00 -16.65 10.33
C ARG A 138 16.02 -17.04 9.28
N ARG A 139 17.06 -17.74 9.73
CA ARG A 139 18.11 -18.32 8.90
C ARG A 139 17.49 -19.31 7.91
N TRP A 140 17.10 -18.82 6.75
CA TRP A 140 17.00 -19.62 5.55
C TRP A 140 18.24 -19.33 4.70
N ARG A 141 19.07 -20.32 4.49
CA ARG A 141 20.46 -20.23 3.94
C ARG A 141 20.57 -19.73 2.50
N GLN A 142 19.50 -19.25 1.87
CA GLN A 142 19.49 -18.59 0.55
C GLN A 142 18.62 -17.33 0.50
N GLY A 143 17.91 -16.99 1.59
CA GLY A 143 16.95 -15.87 1.68
C GLY A 143 17.49 -14.59 2.32
N ASP A 144 18.62 -14.63 3.02
CA ASP A 144 19.10 -13.49 3.82
C ASP A 144 19.30 -12.20 3.02
N ARG A 145 19.63 -12.30 1.72
CA ARG A 145 19.73 -11.13 0.83
C ARG A 145 18.38 -10.61 0.35
N GLU A 146 17.38 -11.45 0.28
CA GLU A 146 16.05 -11.09 -0.19
C GLU A 146 15.22 -10.43 0.91
N GLU A 147 15.28 -10.91 2.15
CA GLU A 147 14.62 -10.30 3.30
C GLU A 147 15.23 -8.93 3.67
N GLU A 148 16.53 -8.78 3.61
CA GLU A 148 17.20 -7.49 3.81
C GLU A 148 16.85 -6.48 2.70
N ARG A 149 16.67 -6.94 1.47
CA ARG A 149 16.18 -6.12 0.35
C ARG A 149 14.73 -5.70 0.54
N VAL A 150 13.85 -6.57 1.00
CA VAL A 150 12.43 -6.25 1.22
C VAL A 150 12.29 -5.18 2.30
N ALA A 151 12.95 -5.31 3.45
CA ALA A 151 12.93 -4.31 4.51
C ALA A 151 13.49 -2.95 4.07
N SER A 152 14.56 -2.94 3.27
CA SER A 152 15.12 -1.70 2.73
C SER A 152 14.20 -1.07 1.67
N GLN A 153 13.57 -1.88 0.83
CA GLN A 153 12.61 -1.40 -0.17
C GLN A 153 11.35 -0.80 0.48
N ASP A 154 10.87 -1.39 1.56
CA ASP A 154 9.73 -0.88 2.31
C ASP A 154 10.07 0.50 2.92
N ARG A 155 11.22 0.62 3.57
CA ARG A 155 11.70 1.88 4.13
C ARG A 155 11.87 2.97 3.06
N ASP A 156 12.50 2.64 1.94
CA ASP A 156 12.73 3.60 0.85
C ASP A 156 11.41 4.04 0.20
N SER A 157 10.43 3.15 0.14
CA SER A 157 9.08 3.48 -0.33
C SER A 157 8.38 4.44 0.61
N ILE A 158 8.40 4.17 1.92
CA ILE A 158 7.82 5.06 2.93
C ILE A 158 8.50 6.44 2.89
N LEU A 159 9.83 6.50 2.79
CA LEU A 159 10.56 7.77 2.72
C LEU A 159 10.21 8.59 1.47
N ARG A 160 10.03 7.94 0.31
CA ARG A 160 9.59 8.63 -0.92
C ARG A 160 8.18 9.20 -0.78
N HIS A 161 7.23 8.43 -0.26
CA HIS A 161 5.87 8.88 -0.03
C HIS A 161 5.80 9.97 1.03
N LEU A 162 6.60 9.85 2.10
CA LEU A 162 6.71 10.89 3.12
C LEU A 162 7.22 12.21 2.53
N GLY A 163 8.26 12.16 1.69
CA GLY A 163 8.77 13.33 0.98
C GLY A 163 7.71 14.01 0.11
N TYR A 164 6.96 13.21 -0.65
CA TYR A 164 5.84 13.68 -1.48
C TYR A 164 4.78 14.41 -0.64
N TRP A 165 4.27 13.78 0.42
CA TRP A 165 3.20 14.36 1.25
C TRP A 165 3.68 15.56 2.09
N MET A 166 4.93 15.57 2.53
CA MET A 166 5.50 16.75 3.19
C MET A 166 5.56 17.97 2.27
N GLU A 167 5.81 17.76 0.98
CA GLU A 167 5.77 18.85 0.01
C GLU A 167 4.34 19.36 -0.20
N HIS A 168 3.35 18.47 -0.25
CA HIS A 168 1.93 18.87 -0.30
C HIS A 168 1.52 19.69 0.91
N VAL A 169 1.90 19.30 2.14
CA VAL A 169 1.66 20.08 3.35
C VAL A 169 2.27 21.49 3.26
N ARG A 170 3.49 21.60 2.69
CA ARG A 170 4.12 22.91 2.49
C ARG A 170 3.35 23.78 1.50
N GLN A 171 2.88 23.18 0.40
CA GLN A 171 2.08 23.88 -0.60
C GLN A 171 0.74 24.36 -0.02
N GLU A 172 0.04 23.54 0.72
CA GLU A 172 -1.22 23.89 1.40
C GLU A 172 -1.03 25.03 2.40
N ARG A 173 0.12 25.10 3.08
CA ARG A 173 0.47 26.17 4.02
C ARG A 173 1.03 27.42 3.33
N GLY A 174 1.06 27.47 2.00
CA GLY A 174 1.64 28.57 1.25
C GLY A 174 3.17 28.69 1.39
N GLN A 175 3.81 27.67 1.91
CA GLN A 175 5.26 27.58 2.07
C GLN A 175 5.90 26.91 0.85
N SER A 176 5.76 27.53 -0.31
CA SER A 176 6.40 27.03 -1.53
C SER A 176 7.91 27.03 -1.36
N ALA A 177 8.51 25.85 -1.34
CA ALA A 177 9.95 25.73 -1.31
C ALA A 177 10.54 26.02 -2.70
N VAL A 178 10.54 27.28 -3.09
CA VAL A 178 11.46 27.74 -4.15
C VAL A 178 12.83 27.90 -3.48
N VAL A 179 13.51 26.80 -3.24
CA VAL A 179 14.96 26.85 -3.01
C VAL A 179 15.60 27.08 -4.38
N SER A 180 15.66 28.33 -4.80
CA SER A 180 16.58 28.74 -5.86
C SER A 180 18.00 28.57 -5.32
N VAL A 181 18.59 27.40 -5.55
CA VAL A 181 20.03 27.23 -5.42
C VAL A 181 20.66 28.00 -6.58
N LYS A 182 20.94 29.28 -6.38
CA LYS A 182 21.85 30.02 -7.24
C LYS A 182 23.24 29.46 -6.98
N ALA A 183 23.66 28.47 -7.77
CA ALA A 183 25.05 28.08 -7.86
C ALA A 183 25.81 29.25 -8.51
N THR A 184 26.43 30.09 -7.69
CA THR A 184 27.36 31.11 -8.16
C THR A 184 28.68 30.40 -8.45
N PHE A 185 28.91 29.99 -9.69
CA PHE A 185 30.24 29.57 -10.11
C PHE A 185 31.15 30.82 -10.13
N GLY A 186 31.93 30.99 -9.08
CA GLY A 186 33.03 31.95 -9.06
C GLY A 186 34.04 31.60 -10.15
N ARG A 187 34.18 32.48 -11.11
CA ARG A 187 35.27 32.44 -12.11
C ARG A 187 36.55 32.72 -11.33
N VAL A 188 37.42 31.73 -11.20
CA VAL A 188 38.79 31.94 -10.72
C VAL A 188 39.56 32.49 -11.92
N SER A 189 40.02 33.70 -11.81
CA SER A 189 40.96 34.38 -12.71
C SER A 189 42.40 34.06 -12.28
#